data_9042d666a0e4284c31cf03620567427c
#
_entry.id   9042d666a0e4284c31cf03620567427c
#
_cell.length_a   1.000
_cell.length_b   1.000
_cell.length_c   1.000
_cell.angle_alpha   90.00
_cell.angle_beta   90.00
_cell.angle_gamma   90.00
#
_symmetry.space_group_name_H-M   'P 1'
#
loop_
_entity.id
_entity.type
_entity.pdbx_description
1 polymer ?
#
loop_
_entity_poly.entity_id
_entity_poly.type
_entity_poly.pdbx_seq_one_letter_code
_entity_poly.pdbx_strand_id
1 'polypeptide(L)'
;SISYLEWMIKVYPLVIVQIPIISWVLIKSFAPEYTHLDTGVRKLVVQVAKSPNMTGRNTVAAFIFLLVFLGWVFLSETYGLGTIALFGVFLYLVAGFVKWEDLSKNTHWGVILLFGATISLGSNINDTGAALWLANQVVNLFGTIMNSFPFAVNIIIIVMTTTMANVLSSSATVAVLGPITLNLGENAMHLGLVTAIASAFGYFTAVAAPACTIVYSSGLVGAKDFLKVGWRAGLISMILLVLYANTYWLVIN
;
A
#
# COMPACT_ATOMS: atom_id res chain seq x y z
N SER A 1 -14.92 8.48 -7.83
CA SER A 1 -14.45 7.20 -7.26
C SER A 1 -13.70 6.43 -8.33
N ILE A 2 -12.69 5.66 -7.95
CA ILE A 2 -11.92 4.79 -8.84
C ILE A 2 -12.40 3.34 -8.65
N SER A 3 -12.59 2.61 -9.75
CA SER A 3 -12.90 1.18 -9.68
C SER A 3 -11.65 0.37 -9.29
N TYR A 4 -11.85 -0.84 -8.78
CA TYR A 4 -10.75 -1.74 -8.47
C TYR A 4 -9.94 -2.11 -9.71
N LEU A 5 -10.61 -2.33 -10.84
CA LEU A 5 -9.96 -2.63 -12.11
C LEU A 5 -9.13 -1.44 -12.62
N GLU A 6 -9.66 -0.23 -12.56
CA GLU A 6 -8.94 0.99 -12.94
C GLU A 6 -7.71 1.20 -12.05
N TRP A 7 -7.86 0.96 -10.73
CA TRP A 7 -6.73 1.01 -9.80
C TRP A 7 -5.65 -0.03 -10.16
N MET A 8 -6.04 -1.27 -10.47
CA MET A 8 -5.11 -2.31 -10.90
C MET A 8 -4.32 -1.88 -12.15
N ILE A 9 -5.02 -1.41 -13.18
CA ILE A 9 -4.38 -0.97 -14.43
C ILE A 9 -3.40 0.18 -14.16
N LYS A 10 -3.77 1.12 -13.31
CA LYS A 10 -2.93 2.29 -13.00
C LYS A 10 -1.75 1.98 -12.08
N VAL A 11 -1.82 0.98 -11.21
CA VAL A 11 -0.80 0.76 -10.15
C VAL A 11 0.05 -0.49 -10.38
N TYR A 12 -0.51 -1.59 -10.87
CA TYR A 12 0.22 -2.87 -11.01
C TYR A 12 1.47 -2.80 -11.89
N PRO A 13 1.48 -2.09 -13.03
CA PRO A 13 2.70 -2.02 -13.82
C PRO A 13 3.87 -1.40 -13.06
N LEU A 14 3.62 -0.40 -12.20
CA LEU A 14 4.64 0.16 -11.31
C LEU A 14 5.16 -0.89 -10.33
N VAL A 15 4.25 -1.66 -9.70
CA VAL A 15 4.63 -2.72 -8.74
C VAL A 15 5.48 -3.79 -9.41
N ILE A 16 5.11 -4.23 -10.61
CA ILE A 16 5.86 -5.24 -11.39
C ILE A 16 7.29 -4.77 -11.68
N VAL A 17 7.48 -3.49 -12.01
CA VAL A 17 8.80 -2.89 -12.24
C VAL A 17 9.57 -2.71 -10.93
N GLN A 18 8.89 -2.31 -9.87
CA GLN A 18 9.50 -1.99 -8.59
C GLN A 18 10.03 -3.22 -7.85
N ILE A 19 9.32 -4.36 -7.89
CA ILE A 19 9.73 -5.59 -7.20
C ILE A 19 11.16 -6.04 -7.58
N PRO A 20 11.51 -6.25 -8.86
CA PRO A 20 12.87 -6.68 -9.22
C PRO A 20 13.92 -5.63 -8.88
N ILE A 21 13.61 -4.34 -9.02
CA ILE A 21 14.55 -3.25 -8.71
C ILE A 21 14.85 -3.22 -7.21
N ILE A 22 13.83 -3.26 -6.35
CA ILE A 22 14.02 -3.27 -4.90
C ILE A 22 14.70 -4.55 -4.44
N SER A 23 14.33 -5.70 -5.01
CA SER A 23 15.01 -6.98 -4.73
C SER A 23 16.51 -6.90 -5.06
N TRP A 24 16.88 -6.30 -6.19
CA TRP A 24 18.28 -6.08 -6.56
C TRP A 24 19.01 -5.16 -5.57
N VAL A 25 18.36 -4.07 -5.12
CA VAL A 25 18.91 -3.15 -4.10
C VAL A 25 19.18 -3.90 -2.79
N LEU A 26 18.26 -4.75 -2.37
CA LEU A 26 18.37 -5.55 -1.14
C LEU A 26 19.55 -6.54 -1.26
N ILE A 27 19.61 -7.32 -2.33
CA ILE A 27 20.68 -8.31 -2.57
C ILE A 27 22.04 -7.63 -2.63
N LYS A 28 22.14 -6.45 -3.26
CA LYS A 28 23.39 -5.70 -3.35
C LYS A 28 23.81 -5.06 -2.03
N SER A 29 22.85 -4.77 -1.15
CA SER A 29 23.09 -4.09 0.14
C SER A 29 23.41 -5.07 1.27
N PHE A 30 22.84 -6.28 1.20
CA PHE A 30 23.09 -7.37 2.11
C PHE A 30 23.72 -8.52 1.32
N ALA A 31 25.00 -8.80 1.55
CA ALA A 31 25.62 -9.98 0.97
C ALA A 31 24.90 -11.23 1.52
N PRO A 32 24.42 -12.13 0.64
CA PRO A 32 23.79 -13.35 1.10
C PRO A 32 24.80 -14.19 1.88
N GLU A 33 24.46 -14.59 3.10
CA GLU A 33 25.30 -15.46 3.96
C GLU A 33 25.46 -16.85 3.35
N TYR A 34 24.48 -17.28 2.58
CA TYR A 34 24.45 -18.59 1.94
C TYR A 34 24.27 -18.42 0.43
N THR A 35 25.18 -19.01 -0.33
CA THR A 35 25.13 -19.05 -1.81
C THR A 35 24.08 -20.04 -2.32
N HIS A 36 23.68 -21.00 -1.48
CA HIS A 36 22.69 -22.02 -1.81
C HIS A 36 21.59 -22.09 -0.74
N LEU A 37 20.35 -22.06 -1.17
CA LEU A 37 19.15 -22.14 -0.31
C LEU A 37 18.67 -23.60 -0.13
N ASP A 38 19.53 -24.59 -0.39
CA ASP A 38 19.16 -26.01 -0.44
C ASP A 38 18.42 -26.48 0.81
N THR A 39 18.86 -26.03 1.99
CA THR A 39 18.20 -26.40 3.26
C THR A 39 16.81 -25.76 3.38
N GLY A 40 16.63 -24.52 2.95
CA GLY A 40 15.34 -23.82 2.94
C GLY A 40 14.39 -24.41 1.91
N VAL A 41 14.87 -24.63 0.69
CA VAL A 41 14.12 -25.28 -0.38
C VAL A 41 13.70 -26.70 0.02
N ARG A 42 14.61 -27.47 0.62
CA ARG A 42 14.31 -28.84 1.10
C ARG A 42 13.23 -28.83 2.17
N LYS A 43 13.25 -27.89 3.11
CA LYS A 43 12.17 -27.73 4.10
C LYS A 43 10.83 -27.43 3.45
N LEU A 44 10.81 -26.52 2.47
CA LEU A 44 9.60 -26.18 1.71
C LEU A 44 9.09 -27.39 0.91
N VAL A 45 9.97 -28.09 0.22
CA VAL A 45 9.60 -29.32 -0.52
C VAL A 45 8.99 -30.37 0.39
N VAL A 46 9.60 -30.59 1.58
CA VAL A 46 9.06 -31.53 2.59
C VAL A 46 7.70 -31.03 3.14
N GLN A 47 7.54 -29.74 3.33
CA GLN A 47 6.30 -29.14 3.79
C GLN A 47 5.18 -29.28 2.75
N VAL A 48 5.50 -29.01 1.48
CA VAL A 48 4.57 -29.21 0.35
C VAL A 48 4.22 -30.68 0.17
N ALA A 49 5.21 -31.59 0.24
CA ALA A 49 4.98 -33.03 0.14
C ALA A 49 4.13 -33.61 1.29
N LYS A 50 4.17 -32.98 2.48
CA LYS A 50 3.32 -33.32 3.63
C LYS A 50 1.96 -32.65 3.60
N SER A 51 1.74 -31.69 2.70
CA SER A 51 0.44 -31.04 2.57
C SER A 51 -0.61 -32.04 2.09
N PRO A 52 -1.77 -32.12 2.74
CA PRO A 52 -2.83 -33.01 2.28
C PRO A 52 -3.26 -32.60 0.86
N ASN A 53 -3.63 -33.61 0.05
CA ASN A 53 -4.18 -33.39 -1.27
C ASN A 53 -5.39 -32.44 -1.18
N MET A 54 -5.63 -31.69 -2.26
CA MET A 54 -6.81 -30.81 -2.34
C MET A 54 -8.08 -31.63 -2.11
N THR A 55 -8.74 -31.36 -1.01
CA THR A 55 -10.05 -31.93 -0.69
C THR A 55 -11.14 -31.10 -1.35
N GLY A 56 -12.33 -31.69 -1.58
CA GLY A 56 -13.50 -30.95 -2.08
C GLY A 56 -13.80 -29.69 -1.26
N ARG A 57 -13.53 -29.73 0.06
CA ARG A 57 -13.65 -28.57 0.95
C ARG A 57 -12.71 -27.44 0.56
N ASN A 58 -11.44 -27.74 0.26
CA ASN A 58 -10.45 -26.73 -0.17
C ASN A 58 -10.82 -26.13 -1.53
N THR A 59 -11.40 -26.94 -2.43
CA THR A 59 -11.89 -26.47 -3.74
C THR A 59 -13.03 -25.48 -3.58
N VAL A 60 -13.98 -25.74 -2.67
CA VAL A 60 -15.07 -24.80 -2.37
C VAL A 60 -14.52 -23.48 -1.77
N ALA A 61 -13.55 -23.56 -0.85
CA ALA A 61 -12.91 -22.37 -0.31
C ALA A 61 -12.21 -21.53 -1.39
N ALA A 62 -11.49 -22.18 -2.30
CA ALA A 62 -10.84 -21.51 -3.43
C ALA A 62 -11.87 -20.90 -4.40
N PHE A 63 -13.00 -21.56 -4.61
CA PHE A 63 -14.09 -21.03 -5.44
C PHE A 63 -14.72 -19.77 -4.82
N ILE A 64 -14.99 -19.77 -3.51
CA ILE A 64 -15.49 -18.58 -2.80
C ILE A 64 -14.48 -17.42 -2.93
N PHE A 65 -13.18 -17.70 -2.75
CA PHE A 65 -12.15 -16.69 -2.93
C PHE A 65 -12.16 -16.09 -4.35
N LEU A 66 -12.23 -16.95 -5.35
CA LEU A 66 -12.30 -16.53 -6.76
C LEU A 66 -13.54 -15.67 -7.03
N LEU A 67 -14.70 -16.05 -6.46
CA LEU A 67 -15.95 -15.30 -6.59
C LEU A 67 -15.83 -13.90 -5.98
N VAL A 68 -15.25 -13.77 -4.79
CA VAL A 68 -15.00 -12.47 -4.15
C VAL A 68 -14.03 -11.63 -4.99
N PHE A 69 -12.96 -12.23 -5.48
CA PHE A 69 -11.98 -11.55 -6.33
C PHE A 69 -12.60 -11.02 -7.63
N LEU A 70 -13.39 -11.87 -8.32
CA LEU A 70 -14.14 -11.44 -9.51
C LEU A 70 -15.18 -10.36 -9.17
N GLY A 71 -15.82 -10.47 -8.01
CA GLY A 71 -16.70 -9.43 -7.50
C GLY A 71 -15.99 -8.09 -7.35
N TRP A 72 -14.78 -8.07 -6.82
CA TRP A 72 -13.99 -6.83 -6.72
C TRP A 72 -13.63 -6.26 -8.09
N VAL A 73 -13.26 -7.10 -9.04
CA VAL A 73 -12.87 -6.65 -10.39
C VAL A 73 -14.05 -6.08 -11.15
N PHE A 74 -15.22 -6.73 -11.11
CA PHE A 74 -16.33 -6.42 -11.99
C PHE A 74 -17.50 -5.67 -11.32
N LEU A 75 -17.66 -5.79 -10.00
CA LEU A 75 -18.83 -5.27 -9.28
C LEU A 75 -18.48 -4.19 -8.26
N SER A 76 -17.20 -3.82 -8.12
CA SER A 76 -16.77 -2.85 -7.11
C SER A 76 -17.34 -1.45 -7.31
N GLU A 77 -17.64 -1.05 -8.52
CA GLU A 77 -18.26 0.24 -8.82
C GLU A 77 -19.71 0.31 -8.32
N THR A 78 -20.46 -0.80 -8.43
CA THR A 78 -21.87 -0.84 -8.09
C THR A 78 -22.11 -1.08 -6.61
N TYR A 79 -21.37 -2.03 -6.01
CA TYR A 79 -21.63 -2.48 -4.63
C TYR A 79 -20.58 -2.00 -3.63
N GLY A 80 -19.45 -1.51 -4.12
CA GLY A 80 -18.30 -1.14 -3.27
C GLY A 80 -17.49 -2.35 -2.80
N LEU A 81 -16.18 -2.13 -2.59
CA LEU A 81 -15.24 -3.17 -2.17
C LEU A 81 -15.59 -3.80 -0.81
N GLY A 82 -16.05 -2.97 0.14
CA GLY A 82 -16.40 -3.40 1.49
C GLY A 82 -17.58 -4.35 1.53
N THR A 83 -18.64 -4.08 0.78
CA THR A 83 -19.83 -4.93 0.70
C THR A 83 -19.48 -6.29 0.13
N ILE A 84 -18.68 -6.34 -0.94
CA ILE A 84 -18.23 -7.59 -1.56
C ILE A 84 -17.35 -8.40 -0.59
N ALA A 85 -16.46 -7.73 0.15
CA ALA A 85 -15.64 -8.38 1.17
C ALA A 85 -16.48 -8.99 2.29
N LEU A 86 -17.46 -8.23 2.82
CA LEU A 86 -18.38 -8.72 3.87
C LEU A 86 -19.22 -9.90 3.37
N PHE A 87 -19.65 -9.87 2.12
CA PHE A 87 -20.35 -11.01 1.52
C PHE A 87 -19.44 -12.24 1.44
N GLY A 88 -18.16 -12.07 1.10
CA GLY A 88 -17.17 -13.14 1.15
C GLY A 88 -17.02 -13.73 2.55
N VAL A 89 -16.88 -12.89 3.58
CA VAL A 89 -16.81 -13.32 4.98
C VAL A 89 -18.07 -14.11 5.36
N PHE A 90 -19.25 -13.63 4.98
CA PHE A 90 -20.51 -14.33 5.22
C PHE A 90 -20.51 -15.72 4.57
N LEU A 91 -20.07 -15.86 3.32
CA LEU A 91 -19.98 -17.16 2.65
C LEU A 91 -19.03 -18.12 3.36
N TYR A 92 -17.87 -17.66 3.83
CA TYR A 92 -16.93 -18.48 4.60
C TYR A 92 -17.49 -18.94 5.94
N LEU A 93 -18.26 -18.09 6.61
CA LEU A 93 -18.95 -18.44 7.86
C LEU A 93 -20.06 -19.48 7.64
N VAL A 94 -20.93 -19.26 6.64
CA VAL A 94 -22.03 -20.17 6.32
C VAL A 94 -21.51 -21.53 5.85
N ALA A 95 -20.45 -21.55 5.05
CA ALA A 95 -19.80 -22.79 4.60
C ALA A 95 -19.00 -23.49 5.73
N GLY A 96 -18.91 -22.91 6.93
CA GLY A 96 -18.24 -23.49 8.08
C GLY A 96 -16.71 -23.58 7.95
N PHE A 97 -16.10 -22.77 7.08
CA PHE A 97 -14.64 -22.68 6.96
C PHE A 97 -14.01 -21.90 8.11
N VAL A 98 -14.73 -20.90 8.61
CA VAL A 98 -14.28 -20.01 9.69
C VAL A 98 -15.39 -19.95 10.73
N LYS A 99 -15.03 -19.99 12.01
CA LYS A 99 -15.97 -19.76 13.11
C LYS A 99 -15.96 -18.29 13.50
N TRP A 100 -17.10 -17.80 13.99
CA TRP A 100 -17.21 -16.41 14.45
C TRP A 100 -16.21 -16.06 15.54
N GLU A 101 -15.96 -16.98 16.48
CA GLU A 101 -14.98 -16.78 17.55
C GLU A 101 -13.57 -16.57 17.00
N ASP A 102 -13.16 -17.38 16.00
CA ASP A 102 -11.84 -17.27 15.38
C ASP A 102 -11.73 -15.97 14.59
N LEU A 103 -12.76 -15.59 13.86
CA LEU A 103 -12.82 -14.33 13.13
C LEU A 103 -12.67 -13.15 14.09
N SER A 104 -13.52 -13.09 15.12
CA SER A 104 -13.53 -12.00 16.09
C SER A 104 -12.21 -11.86 16.84
N LYS A 105 -11.61 -12.98 17.25
CA LYS A 105 -10.34 -13.01 17.97
C LYS A 105 -9.14 -12.59 17.11
N ASN A 106 -9.14 -12.98 15.83
CA ASN A 106 -8.04 -12.69 14.91
C ASN A 106 -8.22 -11.38 14.12
N THR A 107 -9.37 -10.71 14.27
CA THR A 107 -9.59 -9.41 13.64
C THR A 107 -8.88 -8.32 14.42
N HIS A 108 -8.07 -7.54 13.73
CA HIS A 108 -7.38 -6.38 14.29
C HIS A 108 -8.34 -5.19 14.44
N TRP A 109 -9.24 -5.24 15.43
CA TRP A 109 -10.26 -4.22 15.69
C TRP A 109 -9.69 -2.81 15.83
N GLY A 110 -8.50 -2.70 16.40
CA GLY A 110 -7.78 -1.42 16.50
C GLY A 110 -7.50 -0.79 15.13
N VAL A 111 -7.19 -1.61 14.12
CA VAL A 111 -6.98 -1.14 12.74
C VAL A 111 -8.28 -0.64 12.14
N ILE A 112 -9.39 -1.35 12.34
CA ILE A 112 -10.72 -0.92 11.84
C ILE A 112 -11.12 0.41 12.46
N LEU A 113 -10.96 0.55 13.78
CA LEU A 113 -11.27 1.80 14.48
C LEU A 113 -10.35 2.95 14.04
N LEU A 114 -9.05 2.66 13.84
CA LEU A 114 -8.11 3.63 13.32
C LEU A 114 -8.52 4.14 11.93
N PHE A 115 -8.89 3.25 11.02
CA PHE A 115 -9.37 3.65 9.69
C PHE A 115 -10.64 4.49 9.78
N GLY A 116 -11.62 4.11 10.61
CA GLY A 116 -12.83 4.89 10.81
C GLY A 116 -12.56 6.29 11.34
N ALA A 117 -11.74 6.40 12.39
CA ALA A 117 -11.32 7.69 12.95
C ALA A 117 -10.54 8.53 11.93
N THR A 118 -9.69 7.91 11.14
CA THR A 118 -8.88 8.54 10.08
C THR A 118 -9.75 9.14 8.98
N ILE A 119 -10.75 8.39 8.50
CA ILE A 119 -11.70 8.86 7.49
C ILE A 119 -12.50 10.04 8.05
N SER A 120 -12.98 9.95 9.29
CA SER A 120 -13.69 11.02 9.97
C SER A 120 -12.83 12.27 10.15
N LEU A 121 -11.57 12.11 10.55
CA LEU A 121 -10.62 13.22 10.67
C LEU A 121 -10.37 13.88 9.31
N GLY A 122 -10.13 13.09 8.26
CA GLY A 122 -9.93 13.60 6.90
C GLY A 122 -11.11 14.40 6.38
N SER A 123 -12.35 13.92 6.61
CA SER A 123 -13.58 14.65 6.29
C SER A 123 -13.62 15.99 7.05
N ASN A 124 -13.43 15.97 8.36
CA ASN A 124 -13.47 17.19 9.18
C ASN A 124 -12.39 18.21 8.77
N ILE A 125 -11.17 17.77 8.45
CA ILE A 125 -10.10 18.65 7.97
C ILE A 125 -10.51 19.31 6.64
N ASN A 126 -11.20 18.59 5.78
CA ASN A 126 -11.69 19.13 4.51
C ASN A 126 -12.88 20.08 4.73
N ASP A 127 -13.86 19.68 5.53
CA ASP A 127 -15.09 20.44 5.78
C ASP A 127 -14.83 21.75 6.53
N THR A 128 -13.83 21.79 7.40
CA THR A 128 -13.39 23.01 8.10
C THR A 128 -12.55 23.95 7.24
N GLY A 129 -12.18 23.54 6.03
CA GLY A 129 -11.27 24.30 5.15
C GLY A 129 -9.80 24.24 5.57
N ALA A 130 -9.47 23.50 6.64
CA ALA A 130 -8.10 23.36 7.10
C ALA A 130 -7.20 22.69 6.06
N ALA A 131 -7.72 21.72 5.28
CA ALA A 131 -7.00 21.10 4.17
C ALA A 131 -6.59 22.13 3.12
N LEU A 132 -7.51 23.00 2.71
CA LEU A 132 -7.26 24.05 1.73
C LEU A 132 -6.27 25.09 2.27
N TRP A 133 -6.40 25.46 3.53
CA TRP A 133 -5.45 26.39 4.18
C TRP A 133 -4.03 25.80 4.18
N LEU A 134 -3.86 24.53 4.56
CA LEU A 134 -2.55 23.85 4.52
C LEU A 134 -2.02 23.71 3.10
N ALA A 135 -2.87 23.36 2.13
CA ALA A 135 -2.49 23.33 0.72
C ALA A 135 -1.98 24.69 0.22
N ASN A 136 -2.65 25.78 0.60
CA ASN A 136 -2.21 27.14 0.28
C ASN A 136 -0.86 27.48 0.93
N GLN A 137 -0.54 27.00 2.14
CA GLN A 137 0.79 27.17 2.71
C GLN A 137 1.87 26.45 1.89
N VAL A 138 1.59 25.25 1.40
CA VAL A 138 2.50 24.51 0.50
C VAL A 138 2.69 25.28 -0.82
N VAL A 139 1.62 25.79 -1.41
CA VAL A 139 1.70 26.63 -2.60
C VAL A 139 2.47 27.93 -2.36
N ASN A 140 2.29 28.58 -1.21
CA ASN A 140 3.05 29.79 -0.87
C ASN A 140 4.55 29.50 -0.73
N LEU A 141 4.93 28.35 -0.19
CA LEU A 141 6.33 27.97 -0.01
C LEU A 141 7.00 27.51 -1.33
N PHE A 142 6.28 26.75 -2.13
CA PHE A 142 6.83 26.07 -3.31
C PHE A 142 6.24 26.53 -4.63
N GLY A 143 5.33 27.49 -4.65
CA GLY A 143 4.56 27.90 -5.83
C GLY A 143 5.44 28.38 -6.98
N THR A 144 6.55 29.05 -6.72
CA THR A 144 7.51 29.45 -7.77
C THR A 144 8.06 28.20 -8.49
N ILE A 145 8.38 27.15 -7.74
CA ILE A 145 8.90 25.89 -8.30
C ILE A 145 7.78 25.13 -9.02
N MET A 146 6.60 25.08 -8.40
CA MET A 146 5.43 24.40 -8.96
C MET A 146 5.01 25.01 -10.31
N ASN A 147 5.07 26.33 -10.44
CA ASN A 147 4.73 27.04 -11.66
C ASN A 147 5.83 26.96 -12.74
N SER A 148 7.08 26.79 -12.33
CA SER A 148 8.21 26.70 -13.26
C SER A 148 8.36 25.31 -13.92
N PHE A 149 7.91 24.25 -13.25
CA PHE A 149 8.06 22.87 -13.71
C PHE A 149 6.75 22.09 -13.57
N PRO A 150 6.17 21.57 -14.66
CA PRO A 150 4.89 20.86 -14.65
C PRO A 150 4.83 19.66 -13.70
N PHE A 151 5.99 19.01 -13.47
CA PHE A 151 6.12 17.82 -12.62
C PHE A 151 6.49 18.12 -11.16
N ALA A 152 6.71 19.40 -10.81
CA ALA A 152 7.15 19.78 -9.46
C ALA A 152 6.11 19.45 -8.39
N VAL A 153 4.83 19.57 -8.71
CA VAL A 153 3.73 19.21 -7.79
C VAL A 153 3.85 17.74 -7.38
N ASN A 154 4.04 16.84 -8.33
CA ASN A 154 4.22 15.41 -8.06
C ASN A 154 5.44 15.14 -7.19
N ILE A 155 6.58 15.78 -7.47
CA ILE A 155 7.82 15.64 -6.67
C ILE A 155 7.59 16.09 -5.24
N ILE A 156 6.98 17.26 -5.05
CA ILE A 156 6.70 17.81 -3.70
C ILE A 156 5.80 16.85 -2.92
N ILE A 157 4.72 16.38 -3.53
CA ILE A 157 3.80 15.44 -2.89
C ILE A 157 4.52 14.13 -2.54
N ILE A 158 5.29 13.56 -3.47
CA ILE A 158 6.01 12.30 -3.26
C ILE A 158 7.01 12.43 -2.11
N VAL A 159 7.83 13.47 -2.10
CA VAL A 159 8.83 13.70 -1.04
C VAL A 159 8.17 13.93 0.30
N MET A 160 7.16 14.80 0.36
CA MET A 160 6.42 15.11 1.59
C MET A 160 5.73 13.86 2.14
N THR A 161 5.02 13.13 1.30
CA THR A 161 4.28 11.93 1.71
C THR A 161 5.22 10.80 2.13
N THR A 162 6.28 10.54 1.37
CA THR A 162 7.26 9.51 1.73
C THR A 162 7.98 9.84 3.04
N THR A 163 8.35 11.11 3.25
CA THR A 163 8.98 11.53 4.51
C THR A 163 8.04 11.32 5.70
N MET A 164 6.79 11.75 5.58
CA MET A 164 5.78 11.56 6.63
C MET A 164 5.48 10.07 6.88
N ALA A 165 5.44 9.23 5.84
CA ALA A 165 5.19 7.80 5.98
C ALA A 165 6.30 7.05 6.75
N ASN A 166 7.50 7.61 6.79
CA ASN A 166 8.60 7.07 7.58
C ASN A 166 8.59 7.52 9.05
N VAL A 167 7.86 8.59 9.36
CA VAL A 167 7.65 9.09 10.74
C VAL A 167 6.35 8.53 11.33
N LEU A 168 5.31 8.53 10.52
CA LEU A 168 3.99 7.98 10.84
C LEU A 168 3.82 6.61 10.18
N SER A 169 2.66 6.00 10.31
CA SER A 169 2.30 4.85 9.46
C SER A 169 1.79 5.32 8.09
N SER A 170 1.86 4.45 7.08
CA SER A 170 1.31 4.74 5.75
C SER A 170 -0.14 5.21 5.78
N SER A 171 -0.98 4.52 6.57
CA SER A 171 -2.41 4.88 6.72
C SER A 171 -2.61 6.24 7.37
N ALA A 172 -1.86 6.53 8.45
CA ALA A 172 -1.93 7.83 9.12
C ALA A 172 -1.44 8.97 8.21
N THR A 173 -0.43 8.71 7.40
CA THR A 173 0.08 9.69 6.43
C THR A 173 -0.96 10.03 5.38
N VAL A 174 -1.63 9.04 4.79
CA VAL A 174 -2.72 9.29 3.82
C VAL A 174 -3.88 10.04 4.46
N ALA A 175 -4.20 9.73 5.73
CA ALA A 175 -5.25 10.43 6.45
C ALA A 175 -4.99 11.92 6.61
N VAL A 176 -3.76 12.27 6.96
CA VAL A 176 -3.36 13.67 7.19
C VAL A 176 -3.09 14.39 5.89
N LEU A 177 -2.29 13.80 4.99
CA LEU A 177 -1.88 14.45 3.75
C LEU A 177 -2.87 14.34 2.62
N GLY A 178 -3.70 13.28 2.58
CA GLY A 178 -4.67 13.08 1.51
C GLY A 178 -5.56 14.30 1.25
N PRO A 179 -6.29 14.81 2.26
CA PRO A 179 -7.12 16.00 2.09
C PRO A 179 -6.34 17.24 1.61
N ILE A 180 -5.08 17.37 2.01
CA ILE A 180 -4.21 18.49 1.62
C ILE A 180 -3.79 18.35 0.16
N THR A 181 -3.25 17.18 -0.21
CA THR A 181 -2.71 16.93 -1.55
C THR A 181 -3.77 16.97 -2.63
N LEU A 182 -5.00 16.54 -2.34
CA LEU A 182 -6.13 16.65 -3.27
C LEU A 182 -6.47 18.11 -3.66
N ASN A 183 -6.06 19.08 -2.85
CA ASN A 183 -6.27 20.50 -3.07
C ASN A 183 -5.05 21.22 -3.67
N LEU A 184 -3.95 20.51 -3.99
CA LEU A 184 -2.72 21.12 -4.53
C LEU A 184 -2.74 21.31 -6.06
N GLY A 185 -3.75 20.82 -6.77
CA GLY A 185 -3.83 20.93 -8.23
C GLY A 185 -5.19 20.55 -8.78
N GLU A 186 -5.34 20.66 -10.09
CA GLU A 186 -6.63 20.47 -10.76
C GLU A 186 -7.07 18.99 -10.83
N ASN A 187 -6.13 18.05 -10.91
CA ASN A 187 -6.44 16.62 -11.02
C ASN A 187 -6.33 15.91 -9.68
N ALA A 188 -7.37 16.03 -8.85
CA ALA A 188 -7.45 15.40 -7.53
C ALA A 188 -7.25 13.88 -7.58
N MET A 189 -7.74 13.18 -8.62
CA MET A 189 -7.56 11.73 -8.76
C MET A 189 -6.08 11.37 -8.90
N HIS A 190 -5.36 12.06 -9.78
CA HIS A 190 -3.93 11.87 -9.99
C HIS A 190 -3.13 12.12 -8.71
N LEU A 191 -3.38 13.25 -8.04
CA LEU A 191 -2.69 13.62 -6.81
C LEU A 191 -3.01 12.65 -5.65
N GLY A 192 -4.24 12.15 -5.59
CA GLY A 192 -4.65 11.11 -4.66
C GLY A 192 -3.90 9.79 -4.88
N LEU A 193 -3.73 9.35 -6.12
CA LEU A 193 -2.95 8.16 -6.46
C LEU A 193 -1.46 8.34 -6.13
N VAL A 194 -0.87 9.50 -6.46
CA VAL A 194 0.51 9.84 -6.09
C VAL A 194 0.70 9.74 -4.58
N THR A 195 -0.21 10.34 -3.80
CA THR A 195 -0.17 10.33 -2.34
C THR A 195 -0.31 8.91 -1.78
N ALA A 196 -1.28 8.15 -2.28
CA ALA A 196 -1.53 6.78 -1.82
C ALA A 196 -0.32 5.87 -2.05
N ILE A 197 0.31 5.94 -3.22
CA ILE A 197 1.48 5.11 -3.54
C ILE A 197 2.72 5.59 -2.78
N ALA A 198 2.97 6.90 -2.72
CA ALA A 198 4.11 7.46 -2.01
C ALA A 198 4.07 7.12 -0.51
N SER A 199 2.89 7.00 0.09
CA SER A 199 2.73 6.60 1.49
C SER A 199 3.21 5.17 1.77
N ALA A 200 3.25 4.31 0.76
CA ALA A 200 3.76 2.94 0.89
C ALA A 200 5.30 2.86 0.91
N PHE A 201 6.02 3.96 0.67
CA PHE A 201 7.49 3.99 0.64
C PHE A 201 8.13 4.22 2.02
N GLY A 202 7.44 3.78 3.07
CA GLY A 202 7.93 3.78 4.43
C GLY A 202 8.97 2.68 4.69
N TYR A 203 10.17 2.81 4.13
CA TYR A 203 11.22 1.80 4.22
C TYR A 203 12.35 2.13 5.22
N PHE A 204 12.39 3.36 5.76
CA PHE A 204 13.50 3.83 6.59
C PHE A 204 13.36 3.37 8.04
N THR A 205 12.15 3.07 8.49
CA THR A 205 11.87 2.68 9.87
C THR A 205 11.10 1.37 9.95
N ALA A 206 11.33 0.65 11.02
CA ALA A 206 10.64 -0.63 11.28
C ALA A 206 9.14 -0.46 11.55
N VAL A 207 8.70 0.75 11.92
CA VAL A 207 7.30 1.03 12.32
C VAL A 207 6.45 1.61 11.21
N ALA A 208 7.05 1.99 10.09
CA ALA A 208 6.35 2.64 8.98
C ALA A 208 5.27 1.77 8.33
N ALA A 209 5.48 0.45 8.29
CA ALA A 209 4.52 -0.49 7.72
C ALA A 209 4.48 -1.80 8.54
N PRO A 210 3.34 -2.50 8.60
CA PRO A 210 3.24 -3.79 9.30
C PRO A 210 4.25 -4.83 8.84
N ALA A 211 4.54 -4.88 7.54
CA ALA A 211 5.56 -5.78 6.97
C ALA A 211 6.95 -5.51 7.54
N CYS A 212 7.33 -4.23 7.69
CA CYS A 212 8.60 -3.84 8.29
C CYS A 212 8.68 -4.25 9.76
N THR A 213 7.58 -4.09 10.51
CA THR A 213 7.49 -4.51 11.92
C THR A 213 7.66 -6.03 12.06
N ILE A 214 7.05 -6.83 11.18
CA ILE A 214 7.19 -8.30 11.17
C ILE A 214 8.65 -8.69 10.93
N VAL A 215 9.30 -8.10 9.93
CA VAL A 215 10.72 -8.37 9.62
C VAL A 215 11.62 -7.96 10.80
N TYR A 216 11.37 -6.79 11.39
CA TYR A 216 12.12 -6.33 12.56
C TYR A 216 11.94 -7.24 13.77
N SER A 217 10.72 -7.70 14.04
CA SER A 217 10.42 -8.60 15.18
C SER A 217 11.03 -9.99 15.04
N SER A 218 11.44 -10.39 13.81
CA SER A 218 12.18 -11.64 13.61
C SER A 218 13.56 -11.64 14.24
N GLY A 219 14.11 -10.48 14.61
CA GLY A 219 15.45 -10.30 15.17
C GLY A 219 16.59 -10.45 14.14
N LEU A 220 16.28 -10.76 12.87
CA LEU A 220 17.28 -10.94 11.81
C LEU A 220 17.76 -9.60 11.22
N VAL A 221 16.93 -8.56 11.31
CA VAL A 221 17.20 -7.23 10.74
C VAL A 221 17.05 -6.18 11.82
N GLY A 222 18.08 -5.38 12.04
CA GLY A 222 18.09 -4.31 13.03
C GLY A 222 17.59 -2.96 12.48
N ALA A 223 17.27 -2.01 13.36
CA ALA A 223 16.83 -0.68 12.96
C ALA A 223 17.86 0.06 12.08
N LYS A 224 19.16 -0.18 12.30
CA LYS A 224 20.24 0.39 11.47
C LYS A 224 20.22 -0.15 10.04
N ASP A 225 19.81 -1.40 9.86
CA ASP A 225 19.71 -2.04 8.54
C ASP A 225 18.56 -1.45 7.73
N PHE A 226 17.42 -1.18 8.39
CA PHE A 226 16.32 -0.44 7.76
C PHE A 226 16.79 0.92 7.27
N LEU A 227 17.51 1.68 8.09
CA LEU A 227 18.01 2.98 7.68
C LEU A 227 19.05 2.86 6.54
N LYS A 228 19.98 1.88 6.63
CA LYS A 228 21.06 1.66 5.65
C LYS A 228 20.54 1.34 4.25
N VAL A 229 19.48 0.58 4.14
CA VAL A 229 18.93 0.12 2.86
C VAL A 229 17.68 0.90 2.46
N GLY A 230 16.86 1.24 3.44
CA GLY A 230 15.57 1.89 3.23
C GLY A 230 15.68 3.22 2.51
N TRP A 231 16.70 4.05 2.80
CA TRP A 231 16.87 5.31 2.10
C TRP A 231 17.15 5.12 0.59
N ARG A 232 17.93 4.08 0.22
CA ARG A 232 18.20 3.75 -1.19
C ARG A 232 16.94 3.23 -1.87
N ALA A 233 16.25 2.30 -1.23
CA ALA A 233 14.99 1.76 -1.73
C ALA A 233 13.94 2.85 -1.86
N GLY A 234 13.79 3.72 -0.85
CA GLY A 234 12.86 4.84 -0.86
C GLY A 234 13.17 5.85 -1.95
N LEU A 235 14.44 6.24 -2.12
CA LEU A 235 14.83 7.19 -3.16
C LEU A 235 14.57 6.63 -4.57
N ILE A 236 14.89 5.37 -4.81
CA ILE A 236 14.61 4.70 -6.08
C ILE A 236 13.09 4.62 -6.32
N SER A 237 12.31 4.27 -5.30
CA SER A 237 10.85 4.22 -5.41
C SER A 237 10.23 5.59 -5.69
N MET A 238 10.76 6.65 -5.06
CA MET A 238 10.32 8.02 -5.36
C MET A 238 10.63 8.40 -6.81
N ILE A 239 11.83 8.13 -7.31
CA ILE A 239 12.21 8.41 -8.70
C ILE A 239 11.32 7.63 -9.66
N LEU A 240 11.11 6.33 -9.41
CA LEU A 240 10.22 5.51 -10.23
C LEU A 240 8.80 6.05 -10.26
N LEU A 241 8.26 6.48 -9.11
CA LEU A 241 6.92 7.05 -9.06
C LEU A 241 6.84 8.40 -9.77
N VAL A 242 7.86 9.26 -9.65
CA VAL A 242 7.92 10.52 -10.42
C VAL A 242 7.89 10.25 -11.92
N LEU A 243 8.73 9.33 -12.40
CA LEU A 243 8.75 8.96 -13.82
C LEU A 243 7.40 8.38 -14.24
N TYR A 244 6.83 7.49 -13.45
CA TYR A 244 5.59 6.80 -13.74
C TYR A 244 4.39 7.76 -13.77
N ALA A 245 4.29 8.64 -12.79
CA ALA A 245 3.23 9.63 -12.71
C ALA A 245 3.27 10.66 -13.86
N ASN A 246 4.46 10.98 -14.35
CA ASN A 246 4.64 11.96 -15.43
C ASN A 246 4.79 11.34 -16.84
N THR A 247 4.67 10.02 -16.97
CA THR A 247 4.71 9.33 -18.28
C THR A 247 3.48 8.47 -18.47
N TYR A 248 3.42 7.33 -17.78
CA TYR A 248 2.38 6.31 -17.97
C TYR A 248 0.98 6.82 -17.66
N TRP A 249 0.79 7.55 -16.56
CA TRP A 249 -0.52 8.07 -16.20
C TRP A 249 -0.98 9.23 -17.10
N LEU A 250 -0.07 9.95 -17.76
CA LEU A 250 -0.46 10.95 -18.76
C LEU A 250 -1.00 10.31 -20.04
N VAL A 251 -0.64 9.05 -20.31
CA VAL A 251 -1.10 8.32 -21.50
C VAL A 251 -2.44 7.63 -21.26
N ILE A 252 -2.75 7.27 -20.02
CA ILE A 252 -3.95 6.47 -19.66
C ILE A 252 -5.12 7.35 -19.15
N ASN A 253 -4.85 8.61 -18.79
CA ASN A 253 -5.90 9.54 -18.34
C ASN A 253 -6.60 10.22 -19.50
#